data_b579d12c94b77627e4ee90a8864f55ac
#
_entry.id   b579d12c94b77627e4ee90a8864f55ac
#
_cell.length_a   1.000
_cell.length_b   1.000
_cell.length_c   1.000
_cell.angle_alpha   90.00
_cell.angle_beta   90.00
_cell.angle_gamma   90.00
#
_symmetry.space_group_name_H-M   'P 1'
#
loop_
_entity.id
_entity.type
_entity.pdbx_description
1 polymer ?
#
loop_
_entity_poly.entity_id
_entity_poly.type
_entity_poly.pdbx_seq_one_letter_code
_entity_poly.pdbx_strand_id
1 'polypeptide(L)'
;MRDMSTLLAVPISDAEIAAAAGAAAVTGLVAGAIGYVVVALGLMGVFTKAGKPGWAAFVPIYNVIVLLEVVGRPLWWFVLLLVPGVNVVVGIIVLNDLAKSFGHGTGFTVGLVLLSVVFTWILWLGSSTYRGPAALASPAPSNAYAG
;
A
#
# COMPACT_ATOMS: atom_id res chain seq x y z
N MET A 1 48.23 13.87 -28.29
CA MET A 1 47.72 13.90 -26.91
C MET A 1 46.23 14.13 -26.93
N ARG A 2 45.46 13.20 -26.41
CA ARG A 2 44.02 13.33 -26.38
C ARG A 2 43.62 14.37 -25.32
N ASP A 3 42.91 15.36 -25.76
CA ASP A 3 42.34 16.41 -24.92
C ASP A 3 41.28 15.82 -23.98
N MET A 4 41.15 16.33 -22.77
CA MET A 4 40.15 15.83 -21.79
C MET A 4 38.74 15.95 -22.34
N SER A 5 38.46 16.96 -23.18
CA SER A 5 37.22 17.11 -23.90
C SER A 5 36.93 15.95 -24.88
N THR A 6 37.98 15.45 -25.52
CA THR A 6 37.86 14.30 -26.45
C THR A 6 37.61 12.99 -25.70
N LEU A 7 38.16 12.85 -24.48
CA LEU A 7 37.93 11.70 -23.64
C LEU A 7 36.53 11.69 -23.03
N LEU A 8 35.98 12.86 -22.77
CA LEU A 8 34.58 13.03 -22.28
C LEU A 8 33.53 12.91 -23.39
N ALA A 9 33.95 13.02 -24.66
CA ALA A 9 33.07 12.95 -25.82
C ALA A 9 33.10 11.60 -26.52
N VAL A 10 33.43 10.51 -25.81
CA VAL A 10 33.37 9.16 -26.38
C VAL A 10 31.91 8.85 -26.70
N PRO A 11 31.58 8.59 -27.98
CA PRO A 11 30.19 8.27 -28.33
C PRO A 11 29.78 6.94 -27.70
N ILE A 12 28.70 6.96 -26.97
CA ILE A 12 28.10 5.75 -26.41
C ILE A 12 27.55 4.94 -27.58
N SER A 13 27.98 3.69 -27.67
CA SER A 13 27.50 2.79 -28.74
C SER A 13 26.06 2.34 -28.47
N ASP A 14 25.34 2.00 -29.53
CA ASP A 14 23.98 1.44 -29.42
C ASP A 14 23.96 0.16 -28.56
N ALA A 15 25.05 -0.62 -28.60
CA ALA A 15 25.21 -1.81 -27.76
C ALA A 15 25.31 -1.46 -26.28
N GLU A 16 26.01 -0.37 -25.92
CA GLU A 16 26.12 0.10 -24.55
C GLU A 16 24.79 0.67 -24.05
N ILE A 17 24.05 1.38 -24.89
CA ILE A 17 22.70 1.87 -24.58
C ILE A 17 21.77 0.69 -24.32
N ALA A 18 21.79 -0.33 -25.19
CA ALA A 18 20.97 -1.52 -25.04
C ALA A 18 21.31 -2.30 -23.77
N ALA A 19 22.61 -2.43 -23.46
CA ALA A 19 23.07 -3.08 -22.23
C ALA A 19 22.64 -2.31 -20.98
N ALA A 20 22.75 -0.98 -20.99
CA ALA A 20 22.31 -0.13 -19.89
C ALA A 20 20.78 -0.18 -19.70
N ALA A 21 20.02 -0.18 -20.80
CA ALA A 21 18.58 -0.31 -20.77
C ALA A 21 18.15 -1.69 -20.22
N GLY A 22 18.84 -2.76 -20.63
CA GLY A 22 18.61 -4.11 -20.11
C GLY A 22 18.91 -4.21 -18.61
N ALA A 23 20.04 -3.65 -18.16
CA ALA A 23 20.41 -3.61 -16.75
C ALA A 23 19.42 -2.80 -15.93
N ALA A 24 18.97 -1.64 -16.44
CA ALA A 24 17.97 -0.82 -15.79
C ALA A 24 16.62 -1.54 -15.67
N ALA A 25 16.22 -2.28 -16.72
CA ALA A 25 15.01 -3.07 -16.69
C ALA A 25 15.07 -4.19 -15.64
N VAL A 26 16.19 -4.93 -15.59
CA VAL A 26 16.38 -6.00 -14.59
C VAL A 26 16.38 -5.41 -13.18
N THR A 27 17.11 -4.31 -12.96
CA THR A 27 17.15 -3.63 -11.66
C THR A 27 15.75 -3.15 -11.26
N GLY A 28 14.97 -2.58 -12.19
CA GLY A 28 13.61 -2.15 -11.96
C GLY A 28 12.67 -3.30 -11.60
N LEU A 29 12.79 -4.44 -12.30
CA LEU A 29 12.00 -5.64 -11.99
C LEU A 29 12.33 -6.21 -10.61
N VAL A 30 13.62 -6.30 -10.27
CA VAL A 30 14.06 -6.79 -8.95
C VAL A 30 13.62 -5.85 -7.85
N ALA A 31 13.83 -4.55 -8.00
CA ALA A 31 13.39 -3.55 -7.03
C ALA A 31 11.87 -3.54 -6.86
N GLY A 32 11.13 -3.66 -7.97
CA GLY A 32 9.67 -3.76 -7.96
C GLY A 32 9.18 -5.02 -7.26
N ALA A 33 9.83 -6.16 -7.50
CA ALA A 33 9.50 -7.42 -6.84
C ALA A 33 9.75 -7.35 -5.33
N ILE A 34 10.88 -6.77 -4.91
CA ILE A 34 11.20 -6.57 -3.50
C ILE A 34 10.18 -5.64 -2.84
N GLY A 35 9.88 -4.52 -3.48
CA GLY A 35 8.86 -3.57 -2.98
C GLY A 35 7.49 -4.22 -2.85
N TYR A 36 7.08 -5.01 -3.84
CA TYR A 36 5.84 -5.76 -3.81
C TYR A 36 5.78 -6.73 -2.62
N VAL A 37 6.85 -7.50 -2.41
CA VAL A 37 6.92 -8.44 -1.28
C VAL A 37 6.85 -7.70 0.05
N VAL A 38 7.55 -6.58 0.19
CA VAL A 38 7.52 -5.76 1.42
C VAL A 38 6.11 -5.27 1.73
N VAL A 39 5.40 -4.74 0.73
CA VAL A 39 4.01 -4.30 0.89
C VAL A 39 3.09 -5.47 1.21
N ALA A 40 3.24 -6.56 0.49
CA ALA A 40 2.41 -7.75 0.67
C ALA A 40 2.59 -8.38 2.07
N LEU A 41 3.81 -8.40 2.60
CA LEU A 41 4.07 -8.87 3.97
C LEU A 41 3.38 -8.00 5.02
N GLY A 42 3.44 -6.67 4.86
CA GLY A 42 2.72 -5.75 5.75
C GLY A 42 1.21 -5.99 5.73
N LEU A 43 0.63 -6.10 4.53
CA LEU A 43 -0.79 -6.42 4.36
C LEU A 43 -1.14 -7.83 4.87
N MET A 44 -0.26 -8.80 4.69
CA MET A 44 -0.45 -10.15 5.24
C MET A 44 -0.64 -10.09 6.75
N GLY A 45 0.20 -9.32 7.44
CA GLY A 45 0.06 -9.13 8.88
C GLY A 45 -1.26 -8.44 9.27
N VAL A 46 -1.65 -7.41 8.53
CA VAL A 46 -2.93 -6.72 8.74
C VAL A 46 -4.12 -7.66 8.52
N PHE A 47 -4.11 -8.42 7.43
CA PHE A 47 -5.19 -9.36 7.13
C PHE A 47 -5.28 -10.48 8.17
N THR A 48 -4.16 -11.00 8.63
CA THR A 48 -4.11 -12.01 9.69
C THR A 48 -4.70 -11.46 10.98
N LYS A 49 -4.36 -10.24 11.37
CA LYS A 49 -4.97 -9.58 12.55
C LYS A 49 -6.49 -9.40 12.41
N ALA A 50 -6.96 -9.18 11.18
CA ALA A 50 -8.38 -9.01 10.88
C ALA A 50 -9.13 -10.34 10.73
N GLY A 51 -8.47 -11.49 10.92
CA GLY A 51 -9.07 -12.80 10.75
C GLY A 51 -9.23 -13.21 9.28
N LYS A 52 -8.51 -12.58 8.37
CA LYS A 52 -8.54 -12.88 6.93
C LYS A 52 -7.31 -13.73 6.54
N PRO A 53 -7.39 -14.47 5.41
CA PRO A 53 -6.24 -15.25 4.93
C PRO A 53 -5.06 -14.35 4.59
N GLY A 54 -3.90 -14.58 5.21
CA GLY A 54 -2.70 -13.78 4.95
C GLY A 54 -2.19 -13.87 3.51
N TRP A 55 -2.33 -15.04 2.88
CA TRP A 55 -1.92 -15.25 1.48
C TRP A 55 -2.64 -14.33 0.49
N ALA A 56 -3.84 -13.84 0.84
CA ALA A 56 -4.61 -12.93 0.01
C ALA A 56 -3.85 -11.63 -0.30
N ALA A 57 -2.94 -11.22 0.57
CA ALA A 57 -2.10 -10.03 0.36
C ALA A 57 -1.18 -10.15 -0.85
N PHE A 58 -0.83 -11.37 -1.25
CA PHE A 58 0.07 -11.63 -2.38
C PHE A 58 -0.67 -11.70 -3.73
N VAL A 59 -1.99 -11.71 -3.74
CA VAL A 59 -2.80 -11.73 -4.97
C VAL A 59 -3.30 -10.32 -5.25
N PRO A 60 -2.80 -9.63 -6.32
CA PRO A 60 -3.01 -8.18 -6.49
C PRO A 60 -4.47 -7.73 -6.48
N ILE A 61 -5.35 -8.43 -7.17
CA ILE A 61 -6.78 -8.08 -7.23
C ILE A 61 -7.50 -8.53 -5.96
N TYR A 62 -7.21 -9.74 -5.51
CA TYR A 62 -7.87 -10.31 -4.35
C TYR A 62 -7.52 -9.57 -3.05
N ASN A 63 -6.31 -9.02 -2.95
CA ASN A 63 -5.92 -8.24 -1.78
C ASN A 63 -6.80 -6.98 -1.59
N VAL A 64 -7.20 -6.34 -2.68
CA VAL A 64 -8.10 -5.17 -2.63
C VAL A 64 -9.49 -5.59 -2.15
N ILE A 65 -9.99 -6.71 -2.63
CA ILE A 65 -11.29 -7.26 -2.22
C ILE A 65 -11.27 -7.58 -0.72
N VAL A 66 -10.23 -8.25 -0.25
CA VAL A 66 -10.07 -8.59 1.18
C VAL A 66 -9.91 -7.31 2.02
N LEU A 67 -9.19 -6.31 1.52
CA LEU A 67 -9.06 -5.03 2.21
C LEU A 67 -10.41 -4.34 2.37
N LEU A 68 -11.26 -4.35 1.34
CA LEU A 68 -12.62 -3.82 1.41
C LEU A 68 -13.47 -4.58 2.45
N GLU A 69 -13.31 -5.88 2.55
CA GLU A 69 -13.97 -6.69 3.59
C GLU A 69 -13.47 -6.32 4.99
N VAL A 70 -12.17 -6.13 5.17
CA VAL A 70 -11.56 -5.73 6.45
C VAL A 70 -12.13 -4.42 6.95
N VAL A 71 -12.29 -3.44 6.08
CA VAL A 71 -12.84 -2.13 6.44
C VAL A 71 -14.36 -2.07 6.42
N GLY A 72 -15.03 -3.08 5.86
CA GLY A 72 -16.48 -3.19 5.80
C GLY A 72 -17.13 -2.39 4.68
N ARG A 73 -16.39 -2.04 3.65
CA ARG A 73 -16.96 -1.38 2.48
C ARG A 73 -17.53 -2.39 1.49
N PRO A 74 -18.58 -2.02 0.72
CA PRO A 74 -19.13 -2.90 -0.30
C PRO A 74 -18.09 -3.29 -1.36
N LEU A 75 -18.15 -4.51 -1.85
CA LEU A 75 -17.17 -5.01 -2.84
C LEU A 75 -17.23 -4.26 -4.17
N TRP A 76 -18.37 -3.64 -4.52
CA TRP A 76 -18.48 -2.83 -5.74
C TRP A 76 -17.58 -1.59 -5.72
N TRP A 77 -17.08 -1.19 -4.55
CA TRP A 77 -16.09 -0.13 -4.42
C TRP A 77 -14.78 -0.45 -5.16
N PHE A 78 -14.52 -1.73 -5.41
CA PHE A 78 -13.42 -2.12 -6.29
C PHE A 78 -13.49 -1.43 -7.65
N VAL A 79 -14.69 -1.29 -8.22
CA VAL A 79 -14.90 -0.59 -9.50
C VAL A 79 -14.52 0.89 -9.39
N LEU A 80 -14.82 1.54 -8.27
CA LEU A 80 -14.42 2.93 -8.01
C LEU A 80 -12.91 3.09 -7.94
N LEU A 81 -12.21 2.09 -7.42
CA LEU A 81 -10.73 2.10 -7.35
C LEU A 81 -10.09 1.94 -8.73
N LEU A 82 -10.82 1.46 -9.72
CA LEU A 82 -10.35 1.37 -11.10
C LEU A 82 -10.51 2.67 -11.88
N VAL A 83 -11.29 3.64 -11.39
CA VAL A 83 -11.53 4.92 -12.05
C VAL A 83 -10.44 5.91 -11.68
N PRO A 84 -9.64 6.44 -12.66
CA PRO A 84 -8.61 7.44 -12.38
C PRO A 84 -9.20 8.69 -11.71
N GLY A 85 -8.51 9.22 -10.72
CA GLY A 85 -8.95 10.37 -9.93
C GLY A 85 -9.90 9.99 -8.80
N VAL A 86 -10.96 9.24 -9.07
CA VAL A 86 -11.88 8.70 -8.04
C VAL A 86 -11.13 7.73 -7.13
N ASN A 87 -10.21 6.94 -7.67
CA ASN A 87 -9.43 5.96 -6.91
C ASN A 87 -8.62 6.61 -5.77
N VAL A 88 -8.13 7.82 -5.96
CA VAL A 88 -7.38 8.56 -4.92
C VAL A 88 -8.28 8.86 -3.73
N VAL A 89 -9.47 9.43 -3.99
CA VAL A 89 -10.43 9.78 -2.93
C VAL A 89 -10.93 8.52 -2.22
N VAL A 90 -11.33 7.51 -2.97
CA VAL A 90 -11.80 6.23 -2.43
C VAL A 90 -10.69 5.53 -1.66
N GLY A 91 -9.46 5.55 -2.16
CA GLY A 91 -8.30 4.99 -1.49
C GLY A 91 -8.04 5.65 -0.13
N ILE A 92 -8.14 6.97 -0.04
CA ILE A 92 -8.00 7.71 1.22
C ILE A 92 -9.11 7.31 2.20
N ILE A 93 -10.34 7.17 1.75
CA ILE A 93 -11.47 6.74 2.58
C ILE A 93 -11.21 5.32 3.12
N VAL A 94 -10.78 4.41 2.28
CA VAL A 94 -10.45 3.02 2.68
C VAL A 94 -9.31 3.00 3.71
N LEU A 95 -8.26 3.80 3.52
CA LEU A 95 -7.16 3.89 4.48
C LEU A 95 -7.60 4.51 5.81
N ASN A 96 -8.52 5.47 5.78
CA ASN A 96 -9.10 6.03 6.99
C ASN A 96 -9.94 4.99 7.74
N ASP A 97 -10.73 4.21 7.02
CA ASP A 97 -11.48 3.10 7.60
C ASP A 97 -10.56 2.01 8.15
N LEU A 98 -9.44 1.73 7.47
CA LEU A 98 -8.43 0.80 7.95
C LEU A 98 -7.83 1.27 9.28
N ALA A 99 -7.43 2.53 9.37
CA ALA A 99 -6.92 3.12 10.60
C ALA A 99 -7.93 2.98 11.75
N LYS A 100 -9.19 3.34 11.49
CA LYS A 100 -10.28 3.23 12.47
C LYS A 100 -10.58 1.78 12.85
N SER A 101 -10.50 0.85 11.91
CA SER A 101 -10.70 -0.58 12.15
C SER A 101 -9.68 -1.16 13.14
N PHE A 102 -8.49 -0.54 13.22
CA PHE A 102 -7.46 -0.87 14.21
C PHE A 102 -7.42 0.10 15.39
N GLY A 103 -8.44 0.95 15.53
CA GLY A 103 -8.58 1.84 16.69
C GLY A 103 -7.74 3.12 16.62
N HIS A 104 -7.27 3.49 15.45
CA HIS A 104 -6.50 4.72 15.24
C HIS A 104 -7.37 5.85 14.68
N GLY A 105 -6.93 7.09 14.87
CA GLY A 105 -7.62 8.28 14.39
C GLY A 105 -7.11 8.78 13.04
N THR A 106 -7.61 9.96 12.65
CA THR A 106 -7.29 10.61 11.37
C THR A 106 -5.80 10.91 11.19
N GLY A 107 -5.07 11.21 12.28
CA GLY A 107 -3.62 11.41 12.21
C GLY A 107 -2.86 10.19 11.70
N PHE A 108 -3.28 9.00 12.11
CA PHE A 108 -2.72 7.75 11.59
C PHE A 108 -3.07 7.54 10.12
N THR A 109 -4.27 7.96 9.71
CA THR A 109 -4.69 7.94 8.30
C THR A 109 -3.76 8.76 7.41
N VAL A 110 -3.38 9.95 7.85
CA VAL A 110 -2.41 10.80 7.12
C VAL A 110 -1.09 10.05 6.94
N GLY A 111 -0.62 9.37 7.97
CA GLY A 111 0.57 8.52 7.88
C GLY A 111 0.40 7.38 6.89
N LEU A 112 -0.75 6.70 6.89
CA LEU A 112 -1.05 5.64 5.92
C LEU A 112 -1.08 6.15 4.48
N VAL A 113 -1.58 7.34 4.24
CA VAL A 113 -1.60 7.96 2.90
C VAL A 113 -0.20 8.30 2.42
N LEU A 114 0.63 8.90 3.28
CA LEU A 114 1.96 9.37 2.93
C LEU A 114 3.02 8.26 2.98
N LEU A 115 2.93 7.37 3.96
CA LEU A 115 3.91 6.32 4.24
C LEU A 115 3.19 4.98 4.46
N SER A 116 2.36 4.58 3.50
CA SER A 116 1.49 3.40 3.62
C SER A 116 2.24 2.12 4.00
N VAL A 117 3.42 1.90 3.42
CA VAL A 117 4.24 0.72 3.72
C VAL A 117 4.65 0.69 5.18
N VAL A 118 5.22 1.80 5.68
CA VAL A 118 5.70 1.91 7.07
C VAL A 118 4.54 1.75 8.05
N PHE A 119 3.44 2.47 7.82
CA PHE A 119 2.28 2.44 8.74
C PHE A 119 1.54 1.10 8.69
N THR A 120 1.52 0.41 7.56
CA THR A 120 0.97 -0.96 7.45
C THR A 120 1.79 -1.93 8.30
N TRP A 121 3.12 -1.81 8.26
CA TRP A 121 4.01 -2.61 9.11
C TRP A 121 3.86 -2.26 10.61
N ILE A 122 3.61 -1.00 10.93
CA ILE A 122 3.31 -0.58 12.30
C ILE A 122 2.01 -1.23 12.78
N LEU A 123 0.97 -1.31 11.93
CA LEU A 123 -0.26 -2.02 12.25
C LEU A 123 -0.01 -3.50 12.53
N TRP A 124 0.88 -4.12 11.77
CA TRP A 124 1.20 -5.54 11.95
C TRP A 124 2.01 -5.80 13.20
N LEU A 125 3.13 -5.10 13.35
CA LEU A 125 4.12 -5.36 14.41
C LEU A 125 3.79 -4.64 15.73
N GLY A 126 2.95 -3.62 15.68
CA GLY A 126 2.56 -2.85 16.85
C GLY A 126 1.52 -3.56 17.72
N SER A 127 1.15 -2.90 18.82
CA SER A 127 0.15 -3.38 19.76
C SER A 127 -1.30 -3.18 19.28
N SER A 128 -1.51 -2.61 18.10
CA SER A 128 -2.83 -2.38 17.53
C SER A 128 -3.58 -3.70 17.31
N THR A 129 -4.85 -3.73 17.70
CA THR A 129 -5.74 -4.87 17.49
C THR A 129 -6.88 -4.51 16.56
N TYR A 130 -7.30 -5.46 15.74
CA TYR A 130 -8.46 -5.27 14.88
C TYR A 130 -9.73 -5.18 15.70
N ARG A 131 -10.46 -4.07 15.54
CA ARG A 131 -11.69 -3.78 16.30
C ARG A 131 -12.97 -4.02 15.51
N GLY A 132 -12.86 -4.55 14.30
CA GLY A 132 -13.96 -4.78 13.40
C GLY A 132 -14.02 -3.76 12.25
N PRO A 133 -14.90 -4.03 11.25
CA PRO A 133 -15.02 -3.18 10.07
C PRO A 133 -15.55 -1.79 10.44
N ALA A 134 -14.72 -0.75 10.35
CA ALA A 134 -15.08 0.61 10.77
C ALA A 134 -16.25 1.20 9.97
N ALA A 135 -16.36 0.86 8.69
CA ALA A 135 -17.42 1.34 7.83
C ALA A 135 -18.79 0.79 8.20
N LEU A 136 -18.84 -0.35 8.90
CA LEU A 136 -20.09 -0.99 9.38
C LEU A 136 -20.36 -0.68 10.86
N ALA A 137 -19.40 -0.04 11.55
CA ALA A 137 -19.57 0.30 12.96
C ALA A 137 -20.73 1.30 13.14
N SER A 138 -21.64 1.01 14.05
CA SER A 138 -22.65 1.98 14.45
C SER A 138 -21.98 3.13 15.19
N PRO A 139 -22.50 4.37 15.08
CA PRO A 139 -22.03 5.47 15.91
C PRO A 139 -22.07 5.07 17.38
N ALA A 140 -21.02 5.37 18.11
CA ALA A 140 -21.00 5.10 19.53
C ALA A 140 -22.17 5.82 20.21
N PRO A 141 -22.89 5.18 21.16
CA PRO A 141 -23.92 5.87 21.90
C PRO A 141 -23.37 7.12 22.56
N SER A 142 -24.14 8.20 22.55
CA SER A 142 -23.70 9.48 23.09
C SER A 142 -23.27 9.40 24.57
N ASN A 143 -23.74 8.40 25.29
CA ASN A 143 -23.39 8.13 26.68
C ASN A 143 -22.08 7.34 26.83
N ALA A 144 -21.49 6.85 25.76
CA ALA A 144 -20.21 6.13 25.81
C ALA A 144 -19.02 7.01 26.27
N TYR A 145 -19.22 8.33 26.22
CA TYR A 145 -18.23 9.32 26.64
C TYR A 145 -18.54 9.94 28.02
N ALA A 146 -19.57 9.47 28.68
CA ALA A 146 -20.02 10.02 29.94
C ALA A 146 -19.46 9.29 31.18
N GLY A 147 -18.33 8.63 30.99
CA GLY A 147 -17.74 7.92 32.11
C GLY A 147 -16.25 7.97 32.14
#